data_7b89fd58f04de86332bdfe91f7c4cd23
#
_entry.id   7b89fd58f04de86332bdfe91f7c4cd23
#
_cell.length_a   1.000
_cell.length_b   1.000
_cell.length_c   1.000
_cell.angle_alpha   90.00
_cell.angle_beta   90.00
_cell.angle_gamma   90.00
#
_symmetry.space_group_name_H-M   'P 1'
#
loop_
_entity.id
_entity.type
_entity.pdbx_description
1 polymer ?
#
loop_
_entity_poly.entity_id
_entity_poly.type
_entity_poly.pdbx_seq_one_letter_code
_entity_poly.pdbx_strand_id
1 'polypeptide(L)'
;MTFPKVTFTELTEKNAVLTKRYAMFMGCFQKEYPGIMSDGSAKQMTMQLDELIPYFTSLSEHQAICHGLTENPLATITVKSRETKDRTARTKDNFIFRSDEPSLILLDVDADDSHGSTTIHSPAELVDIIETILPSIANVAYMAKASVSSGIMSTDTDELLTSNCGFHIYFVAQDGSDIPRFIETLFKKLVLEGFGHIKVSRSGSQLLRTVIDGAIKSPERLDYVAPAVISDGLSRQTIDPTLRPGGMLDTVVLKNLTPEEERSYADLVKQLKSDTKEKAATFRNQYVEIKSIELGISKKRLMQVLESADRSVLEYDFVLTLNDNSTVIVDEVWSNPRNWDGVSLRDPLDPDDGSSKAMIIVGDDHNIRINSFAHGGYLYRLTGKPIELYSSIQHTSLDDAEKLLEDFNKKIICDLDRMDEVDIL
;
A
#
# COMPACT_ATOMS: atom_id res chain seq x y z
N MET A 1 -25.94 3.34 25.95
CA MET A 1 -25.58 3.43 24.54
C MET A 1 -24.64 2.29 24.26
N THR A 2 -24.90 1.49 23.24
CA THR A 2 -24.13 0.26 22.97
C THR A 2 -23.19 0.52 21.77
N PHE A 3 -22.01 -0.04 21.83
CA PHE A 3 -21.08 -0.09 20.69
C PHE A 3 -21.23 -1.43 19.98
N PRO A 4 -21.12 -1.48 18.64
CA PRO A 4 -21.18 -2.72 17.90
C PRO A 4 -19.97 -3.59 18.20
N LYS A 5 -20.20 -4.92 18.13
CA LYS A 5 -19.17 -5.94 18.28
C LYS A 5 -18.61 -6.30 16.92
N VAL A 6 -17.30 -6.54 16.85
CA VAL A 6 -16.59 -6.84 15.61
C VAL A 6 -15.53 -7.90 15.83
N THR A 7 -15.27 -8.69 14.79
CA THR A 7 -14.17 -9.66 14.73
C THR A 7 -13.13 -9.20 13.72
N PHE A 8 -11.86 -9.30 14.07
CA PHE A 8 -10.70 -8.98 13.24
C PHE A 8 -9.55 -9.93 13.58
N THR A 9 -8.44 -9.87 12.85
CA THR A 9 -7.28 -10.74 13.08
C THR A 9 -6.13 -9.96 13.69
N GLU A 10 -5.66 -10.36 14.88
CA GLU A 10 -4.39 -9.98 15.47
C GLU A 10 -3.27 -10.78 14.80
N LEU A 11 -2.19 -10.11 14.46
CA LEU A 11 -0.98 -10.70 13.90
C LEU A 11 0.20 -10.46 14.84
N THR A 12 0.99 -11.49 15.08
CA THR A 12 2.24 -11.41 15.86
C THR A 12 3.39 -11.90 15.01
N GLU A 13 4.35 -11.03 14.71
CA GLU A 13 5.57 -11.35 13.99
C GLU A 13 6.67 -11.78 14.96
N LYS A 14 7.48 -12.77 14.59
CA LYS A 14 8.55 -13.29 15.44
C LYS A 14 9.83 -12.46 15.42
N ASN A 15 10.19 -11.92 14.27
CA ASN A 15 11.51 -11.37 13.99
C ASN A 15 11.51 -9.89 13.69
N ALA A 16 10.41 -9.34 13.15
CA ALA A 16 10.31 -7.95 12.77
C ALA A 16 9.39 -7.16 13.72
N VAL A 17 9.63 -5.87 13.82
CA VAL A 17 8.78 -4.93 14.55
C VAL A 17 7.68 -4.46 13.63
N LEU A 18 6.43 -4.58 14.06
CA LEU A 18 5.23 -4.17 13.33
C LEU A 18 4.68 -2.81 13.78
N THR A 19 5.53 -1.95 14.33
CA THR A 19 5.17 -0.56 14.62
C THR A 19 6.28 0.39 14.18
N LYS A 20 6.00 1.69 14.17
CA LYS A 20 7.00 2.71 13.84
C LYS A 20 7.95 2.91 15.01
N ARG A 21 9.23 3.13 14.71
CA ARG A 21 10.26 3.49 15.68
C ARG A 21 10.77 4.90 15.41
N TYR A 22 11.02 5.63 16.49
CA TYR A 22 11.57 6.98 16.43
C TYR A 22 12.77 7.08 17.37
N ALA A 23 13.85 7.65 16.90
CA ALA A 23 15.08 7.81 17.66
C ALA A 23 15.74 9.15 17.39
N MET A 24 16.50 9.63 18.39
CA MET A 24 17.50 10.69 18.17
C MET A 24 18.87 10.04 18.04
N PHE A 25 19.55 10.24 16.92
CA PHE A 25 20.88 9.75 16.70
C PHE A 25 21.80 10.90 16.29
N MET A 26 22.84 11.17 17.07
CA MET A 26 23.75 12.30 16.88
C MET A 26 23.05 13.66 16.69
N GLY A 27 21.97 13.90 17.42
CA GLY A 27 21.15 15.11 17.32
C GLY A 27 20.21 15.16 16.10
N CYS A 28 20.14 14.09 15.30
CA CYS A 28 19.25 13.99 14.16
C CYS A 28 18.04 13.09 14.48
N PHE A 29 16.85 13.59 14.16
CA PHE A 29 15.62 12.80 14.26
C PHE A 29 15.59 11.71 13.18
N GLN A 30 15.37 10.48 13.59
CA GLN A 30 15.28 9.32 12.71
C GLN A 30 13.95 8.62 12.88
N LYS A 31 13.41 8.13 11.75
CA LYS A 31 12.17 7.36 11.68
C LYS A 31 12.48 6.02 11.01
N GLU A 32 12.16 4.94 11.71
CA GLU A 32 12.18 3.60 11.15
C GLU A 32 10.75 3.14 10.84
N TYR A 33 10.58 2.59 9.65
CA TYR A 33 9.28 2.08 9.21
C TYR A 33 9.04 0.66 9.74
N PRO A 34 7.76 0.27 9.93
CA PRO A 34 7.41 -1.08 10.35
C PRO A 34 7.95 -2.12 9.37
N GLY A 35 8.31 -3.28 9.92
CA GLY A 35 8.66 -4.45 9.13
C GLY A 35 7.45 -5.10 8.46
N ILE A 36 7.73 -6.16 7.70
CA ILE A 36 6.71 -6.96 7.02
C ILE A 36 6.43 -8.22 7.83
N MET A 37 5.16 -8.62 7.90
CA MET A 37 4.74 -9.89 8.45
C MET A 37 5.21 -11.03 7.57
N SER A 38 6.19 -11.80 8.02
CA SER A 38 6.85 -12.87 7.26
C SER A 38 6.85 -14.24 7.93
N ASP A 39 6.88 -14.28 9.26
CA ASP A 39 6.83 -15.51 10.07
C ASP A 39 6.22 -15.23 11.45
N GLY A 40 5.13 -15.87 11.77
CA GLY A 40 4.47 -15.63 13.06
C GLY A 40 3.14 -16.33 13.21
N SER A 41 2.19 -15.65 13.83
CA SER A 41 0.86 -16.20 14.09
C SER A 41 -0.24 -15.17 13.80
N ALA A 42 -1.41 -15.68 13.47
CA ALA A 42 -2.67 -14.95 13.39
C ALA A 42 -3.66 -15.50 14.39
N LYS A 43 -4.42 -14.62 15.04
CA LYS A 43 -5.47 -14.97 15.99
C LYS A 43 -6.68 -14.07 15.78
N GLN A 44 -7.85 -14.66 15.59
CA GLN A 44 -9.09 -13.89 15.53
C GLN A 44 -9.47 -13.38 16.93
N MET A 45 -9.77 -12.10 16.99
CA MET A 45 -10.18 -11.38 18.21
C MET A 45 -11.57 -10.81 17.99
N THR A 46 -12.41 -10.88 19.03
CA THR A 46 -13.77 -10.32 18.98
C THR A 46 -14.01 -9.45 20.19
N MET A 47 -14.37 -8.18 19.98
CA MET A 47 -14.63 -7.21 21.04
C MET A 47 -15.60 -6.11 20.60
N GLN A 48 -16.04 -5.26 21.50
CA GLN A 48 -16.81 -4.08 21.18
C GLN A 48 -15.89 -2.96 20.63
N LEU A 49 -16.44 -2.06 19.84
CA LEU A 49 -15.67 -0.98 19.19
C LEU A 49 -14.96 -0.06 20.19
N ASP A 50 -15.56 0.20 21.35
CA ASP A 50 -14.95 1.02 22.43
C ASP A 50 -13.84 0.29 23.20
N GLU A 51 -13.78 -1.04 23.13
CA GLU A 51 -12.71 -1.84 23.73
C GLU A 51 -11.43 -1.81 22.88
N LEU A 52 -11.48 -1.34 21.61
CA LEU A 52 -10.31 -1.30 20.73
C LEU A 52 -9.21 -0.37 21.25
N ILE A 53 -9.55 0.75 21.93
CA ILE A 53 -8.55 1.70 22.42
C ILE A 53 -7.63 1.08 23.45
N PRO A 54 -8.13 0.53 24.59
CA PRO A 54 -7.26 -0.12 25.56
C PRO A 54 -6.56 -1.35 24.96
N TYR A 55 -7.22 -2.08 24.06
CA TYR A 55 -6.62 -3.23 23.38
C TYR A 55 -5.43 -2.80 22.51
N PHE A 56 -5.56 -1.79 21.64
CA PHE A 56 -4.46 -1.31 20.79
C PHE A 56 -3.28 -0.79 21.62
N THR A 57 -3.56 -0.14 22.75
CA THR A 57 -2.52 0.33 23.67
C THR A 57 -1.77 -0.80 24.37
N SER A 58 -2.38 -1.98 24.51
CA SER A 58 -1.77 -3.16 25.14
C SER A 58 -0.90 -4.00 24.18
N LEU A 59 -0.98 -3.74 22.87
CA LEU A 59 -0.21 -4.48 21.89
C LEU A 59 1.29 -4.22 22.00
N SER A 60 2.07 -5.25 21.79
CA SER A 60 3.54 -5.16 21.71
C SER A 60 4.00 -4.62 20.35
N GLU A 61 5.25 -4.21 20.27
CA GLU A 61 5.86 -3.74 19.03
C GLU A 61 5.90 -4.77 17.89
N HIS A 62 5.69 -6.03 18.20
CA HIS A 62 5.64 -7.14 17.23
C HIS A 62 4.23 -7.46 16.75
N GLN A 63 3.23 -6.71 17.18
CA GLN A 63 1.84 -6.97 16.89
C GLN A 63 1.23 -5.87 16.00
N ALA A 64 0.35 -6.30 15.11
CA ALA A 64 -0.50 -5.47 14.27
C ALA A 64 -1.85 -6.17 14.08
N ILE A 65 -2.79 -5.54 13.39
CA ILE A 65 -4.05 -6.18 13.03
C ILE A 65 -4.26 -6.21 11.52
N CYS A 66 -5.11 -7.13 11.07
CA CYS A 66 -5.77 -7.13 9.78
C CYS A 66 -7.28 -7.15 9.98
N HIS A 67 -8.00 -6.50 9.09
CA HIS A 67 -9.46 -6.45 9.19
C HIS A 67 -10.13 -7.70 8.62
N GLY A 68 -9.48 -8.38 7.68
CA GLY A 68 -9.92 -9.68 7.17
C GLY A 68 -9.67 -10.82 8.15
N LEU A 69 -10.41 -11.91 7.97
CA LEU A 69 -10.36 -13.11 8.80
C LEU A 69 -9.74 -14.28 8.06
N THR A 70 -8.92 -15.04 8.75
CA THR A 70 -8.42 -16.34 8.28
C THR A 70 -9.52 -17.39 8.33
N GLU A 71 -9.37 -18.50 7.59
CA GLU A 71 -10.31 -19.62 7.67
C GLU A 71 -10.41 -20.17 9.10
N ASN A 72 -9.27 -20.44 9.73
CA ASN A 72 -9.18 -20.89 11.10
C ASN A 72 -8.96 -19.72 12.06
N PRO A 73 -9.55 -19.72 13.26
CA PRO A 73 -9.36 -18.65 14.25
C PRO A 73 -7.92 -18.50 14.73
N LEU A 74 -7.10 -19.55 14.58
CA LEU A 74 -5.65 -19.54 14.85
C LEU A 74 -4.93 -20.07 13.61
N ALA A 75 -3.92 -19.35 13.14
CA ALA A 75 -3.10 -19.77 12.00
C ALA A 75 -1.63 -19.44 12.20
N THR A 76 -0.75 -20.26 11.65
CA THR A 76 0.67 -19.94 11.52
C THR A 76 0.88 -19.18 10.24
N ILE A 77 1.50 -17.99 10.31
CA ILE A 77 1.71 -17.11 9.16
C ILE A 77 3.10 -17.34 8.56
N THR A 78 3.14 -17.26 7.24
CA THR A 78 4.39 -17.38 6.46
C THR A 78 4.32 -16.51 5.21
N VAL A 79 5.40 -16.43 4.45
CA VAL A 79 5.40 -15.82 3.10
C VAL A 79 4.81 -16.79 2.07
N LYS A 80 4.32 -16.27 0.94
CA LYS A 80 3.61 -17.07 -0.09
C LYS A 80 4.42 -18.27 -0.59
N SER A 81 5.72 -18.10 -0.85
CA SER A 81 6.62 -19.18 -1.29
C SER A 81 6.79 -20.34 -0.30
N ARG A 82 6.43 -20.14 0.96
CA ARG A 82 6.51 -21.15 2.03
C ARG A 82 5.15 -21.58 2.56
N GLU A 83 4.09 -21.22 1.84
CA GLU A 83 2.72 -21.60 2.18
C GLU A 83 2.55 -23.12 2.06
N THR A 84 1.86 -23.69 3.03
CA THR A 84 1.53 -25.13 3.09
C THR A 84 0.15 -25.28 3.71
N LYS A 85 -0.35 -26.51 3.81
CA LYS A 85 -1.63 -26.78 4.46
C LYS A 85 -1.71 -26.26 5.91
N ASP A 86 -0.55 -26.22 6.61
CA ASP A 86 -0.48 -25.83 8.04
C ASP A 86 0.10 -24.41 8.23
N ARG A 87 0.49 -23.73 7.15
CA ARG A 87 1.10 -22.41 7.18
C ARG A 87 0.45 -21.52 6.12
N THR A 88 -0.18 -20.48 6.56
CA THR A 88 -1.01 -19.57 5.75
C THR A 88 -0.21 -18.33 5.36
N ALA A 89 -0.17 -18.00 4.07
CA ALA A 89 0.37 -16.72 3.63
C ALA A 89 -0.64 -15.59 3.85
N ARG A 90 -0.14 -14.40 4.19
CA ARG A 90 -0.99 -13.21 4.33
C ARG A 90 -1.31 -12.64 2.94
N THR A 91 -2.33 -13.16 2.32
CA THR A 91 -2.86 -12.75 1.00
C THR A 91 -4.37 -12.51 1.07
N LYS A 92 -4.92 -11.82 0.07
CA LYS A 92 -6.37 -11.58 -0.06
C LYS A 92 -7.20 -12.86 -0.19
N ASP A 93 -6.58 -13.98 -0.59
CA ASP A 93 -7.25 -15.26 -0.71
C ASP A 93 -7.40 -15.97 0.64
N ASN A 94 -6.50 -15.67 1.58
CA ASN A 94 -6.43 -16.31 2.90
C ASN A 94 -6.97 -15.42 4.02
N PHE A 95 -7.00 -14.10 3.80
CA PHE A 95 -7.60 -13.11 4.70
C PHE A 95 -8.76 -12.49 3.96
N ILE A 96 -9.98 -12.79 4.37
CA ILE A 96 -11.19 -12.37 3.67
C ILE A 96 -12.11 -11.55 4.55
N PHE A 97 -12.81 -10.63 3.95
CA PHE A 97 -14.01 -10.06 4.52
C PHE A 97 -15.16 -11.05 4.29
N ARG A 98 -15.79 -11.51 5.35
CA ARG A 98 -16.88 -12.50 5.24
C ARG A 98 -18.20 -11.81 4.94
N SER A 99 -19.00 -12.48 4.13
CA SER A 99 -20.37 -12.05 3.82
C SER A 99 -21.27 -12.22 5.05
N ASP A 100 -22.17 -11.27 5.25
CA ASP A 100 -23.14 -11.24 6.35
C ASP A 100 -22.50 -11.24 7.76
N GLU A 101 -21.19 -10.97 7.86
CA GLU A 101 -20.49 -10.82 9.13
C GLU A 101 -19.98 -9.37 9.31
N PRO A 102 -20.13 -8.79 10.53
CA PRO A 102 -19.57 -7.47 10.83
C PRO A 102 -18.05 -7.43 10.70
N SER A 103 -17.52 -6.37 10.10
CA SER A 103 -16.07 -6.18 9.94
C SER A 103 -15.67 -4.74 10.17
N LEU A 104 -14.37 -4.51 10.56
CA LEU A 104 -13.82 -3.19 10.72
C LEU A 104 -13.64 -2.51 9.36
N ILE A 105 -14.04 -1.25 9.29
CA ILE A 105 -13.62 -0.29 8.26
C ILE A 105 -12.65 0.68 8.91
N LEU A 106 -11.48 0.86 8.32
CA LEU A 106 -10.55 1.92 8.64
C LEU A 106 -10.72 3.07 7.63
N LEU A 107 -10.76 4.29 8.10
CA LEU A 107 -10.46 5.48 7.32
C LEU A 107 -9.16 6.07 7.87
N ASP A 108 -8.11 6.02 7.07
CA ASP A 108 -6.77 6.49 7.41
C ASP A 108 -6.56 7.88 6.79
N VAL A 109 -6.26 8.86 7.63
CA VAL A 109 -5.98 10.24 7.26
C VAL A 109 -4.51 10.54 7.53
N ASP A 110 -3.74 10.67 6.46
CA ASP A 110 -2.34 11.03 6.53
C ASP A 110 -2.15 12.55 6.69
N ALA A 111 -1.32 12.95 7.67
CA ALA A 111 -0.99 14.34 7.91
C ALA A 111 -0.12 14.99 6.82
N ASP A 112 0.60 14.20 6.04
CA ASP A 112 1.56 14.63 5.03
C ASP A 112 0.93 14.95 3.66
N ASP A 113 -0.36 14.72 3.48
CA ASP A 113 -1.04 15.06 2.22
C ASP A 113 -1.38 16.56 2.08
N SER A 114 -0.65 17.41 2.81
CA SER A 114 -0.77 18.88 2.86
C SER A 114 -0.53 19.61 1.52
N HIS A 115 -0.36 18.90 0.42
CA HIS A 115 -0.25 19.50 -0.92
C HIS A 115 -1.60 19.62 -1.64
N GLY A 116 -2.68 19.15 -1.02
CA GLY A 116 -4.05 19.37 -1.47
C GLY A 116 -4.68 20.59 -0.79
N SER A 117 -5.71 21.13 -1.40
CA SER A 117 -6.41 22.34 -0.95
C SER A 117 -7.16 22.20 0.37
N THR A 118 -7.26 20.98 0.95
CA THR A 118 -8.07 20.74 2.15
C THR A 118 -7.31 19.83 3.13
N THR A 119 -6.85 20.43 4.22
CA THR A 119 -6.30 19.70 5.37
C THR A 119 -7.43 19.37 6.33
N ILE A 120 -7.60 18.09 6.65
CA ILE A 120 -8.57 17.64 7.67
C ILE A 120 -7.88 17.66 9.03
N HIS A 121 -8.44 18.42 9.97
CA HIS A 121 -7.82 18.66 11.27
C HIS A 121 -8.37 17.78 12.40
N SER A 122 -9.52 17.15 12.20
CA SER A 122 -10.14 16.31 13.22
C SER A 122 -10.98 15.17 12.64
N PRO A 123 -11.17 14.08 13.40
CA PRO A 123 -12.10 13.02 13.03
C PRO A 123 -13.54 13.52 12.79
N ALA A 124 -14.00 14.49 13.57
CA ALA A 124 -15.34 15.05 13.41
C ALA A 124 -15.51 15.72 12.05
N GLU A 125 -14.53 16.54 11.64
CA GLU A 125 -14.53 17.21 10.33
C GLU A 125 -14.62 16.21 9.17
N LEU A 126 -13.86 15.11 9.21
CA LEU A 126 -13.98 14.06 8.17
C LEU A 126 -15.36 13.42 8.18
N VAL A 127 -15.91 13.14 9.35
CA VAL A 127 -17.25 12.54 9.45
C VAL A 127 -18.31 13.48 8.91
N ASP A 128 -18.22 14.79 9.20
CA ASP A 128 -19.14 15.82 8.67
C ASP A 128 -19.07 15.87 7.12
N ILE A 129 -17.87 15.78 6.54
CA ILE A 129 -17.70 15.69 5.09
C ILE A 129 -18.37 14.42 4.54
N ILE A 130 -18.12 13.26 5.17
CA ILE A 130 -18.74 12.01 4.72
C ILE A 130 -20.27 12.06 4.88
N GLU A 131 -20.79 12.74 5.89
CA GLU A 131 -22.23 12.89 6.11
C GLU A 131 -22.91 13.60 4.93
N THR A 132 -22.23 14.53 4.24
CA THR A 132 -22.77 15.15 3.02
C THR A 132 -22.98 14.13 1.89
N ILE A 133 -22.15 13.09 1.83
CA ILE A 133 -22.19 12.03 0.81
C ILE A 133 -23.11 10.89 1.27
N LEU A 134 -23.09 10.58 2.56
CA LEU A 134 -23.77 9.46 3.20
C LEU A 134 -24.44 9.92 4.50
N PRO A 135 -25.62 10.53 4.46
CA PRO A 135 -26.29 11.09 5.64
C PRO A 135 -26.55 10.07 6.77
N SER A 136 -26.68 8.78 6.43
CA SER A 136 -26.89 7.71 7.43
C SER A 136 -25.71 7.55 8.38
N ILE A 137 -24.51 8.04 8.05
CA ILE A 137 -23.32 7.93 8.90
C ILE A 137 -23.48 8.70 10.23
N ALA A 138 -24.36 9.69 10.30
CA ALA A 138 -24.67 10.44 11.52
C ALA A 138 -25.04 9.56 12.71
N ASN A 139 -25.66 8.41 12.45
CA ASN A 139 -26.14 7.48 13.48
C ASN A 139 -25.22 6.26 13.67
N VAL A 140 -24.06 6.23 13.01
CA VAL A 140 -23.10 5.13 13.05
C VAL A 140 -22.11 5.33 14.18
N ALA A 141 -21.83 4.26 14.95
CA ALA A 141 -20.77 4.28 15.93
C ALA A 141 -19.39 4.40 15.26
N TYR A 142 -18.50 5.21 15.85
CA TYR A 142 -17.11 5.20 15.47
C TYR A 142 -16.18 5.35 16.67
N MET A 143 -14.96 4.85 16.50
CA MET A 143 -13.81 5.12 17.32
C MET A 143 -12.74 5.80 16.48
N ALA A 144 -12.19 6.92 16.98
CA ALA A 144 -11.07 7.57 16.31
C ALA A 144 -9.90 7.75 17.27
N LYS A 145 -8.68 7.56 16.73
CA LYS A 145 -7.43 7.73 17.47
C LYS A 145 -6.38 8.41 16.60
N ALA A 146 -5.44 9.10 17.22
CA ALA A 146 -4.28 9.63 16.52
C ALA A 146 -3.47 8.49 15.87
N SER A 147 -2.98 8.73 14.66
CA SER A 147 -2.03 7.83 14.00
C SER A 147 -0.81 7.57 14.89
N VAL A 148 -0.22 6.39 14.78
CA VAL A 148 0.97 6.02 15.56
C VAL A 148 2.14 6.99 15.34
N SER A 149 2.19 7.65 14.17
CA SER A 149 3.19 8.67 13.83
C SER A 149 2.87 10.08 14.35
N SER A 150 1.70 10.32 14.91
CA SER A 150 1.29 11.67 15.28
C SER A 150 1.88 12.10 16.61
N GLY A 151 2.31 13.37 16.67
CA GLY A 151 2.66 14.05 17.92
C GLY A 151 3.99 13.64 18.55
N ILE A 152 4.98 13.20 17.77
CA ILE A 152 6.34 12.95 18.29
C ILE A 152 7.05 14.29 18.50
N MET A 153 7.61 14.50 19.70
CA MET A 153 8.24 15.74 20.15
C MET A 153 9.66 15.47 20.65
N SER A 154 10.52 16.47 20.52
CA SER A 154 11.81 16.51 21.24
C SER A 154 11.58 16.88 22.71
N THR A 155 12.17 16.14 23.64
CA THR A 155 12.12 16.50 25.08
C THR A 155 13.08 17.61 25.43
N ASP A 156 14.08 17.88 24.58
CA ASP A 156 15.10 18.89 24.83
C ASP A 156 14.64 20.30 24.38
N THR A 157 13.84 20.35 23.30
CA THR A 157 13.42 21.62 22.68
C THR A 157 11.92 21.87 22.73
N ASP A 158 11.12 20.90 23.17
CA ASP A 158 9.65 20.87 23.08
C ASP A 158 9.12 21.06 21.64
N GLU A 159 9.97 20.84 20.64
CA GLU A 159 9.62 20.96 19.23
C GLU A 159 8.82 19.74 18.76
N LEU A 160 7.75 19.98 17.99
CA LEU A 160 6.97 18.94 17.33
C LEU A 160 7.72 18.45 16.08
N LEU A 161 8.20 17.22 16.14
CA LEU A 161 9.01 16.60 15.08
C LEU A 161 8.17 15.87 14.02
N THR A 162 6.94 15.50 14.35
CA THR A 162 5.95 14.95 13.40
C THR A 162 4.63 15.67 13.54
N SER A 163 3.86 15.74 12.44
CA SER A 163 2.52 16.35 12.50
C SER A 163 1.64 15.66 13.54
N ASN A 164 0.73 16.40 14.13
CA ASN A 164 -0.30 15.90 15.06
C ASN A 164 -1.68 15.72 14.40
N CYS A 165 -1.78 15.88 13.07
CA CYS A 165 -3.05 15.85 12.33
C CYS A 165 -3.39 14.48 11.74
N GLY A 166 -2.48 13.49 11.74
CA GLY A 166 -2.77 12.14 11.23
C GLY A 166 -3.65 11.36 12.23
N PHE A 167 -4.69 10.72 11.73
CA PHE A 167 -5.59 9.91 12.58
C PHE A 167 -6.26 8.78 11.81
N HIS A 168 -6.72 7.78 12.55
CA HIS A 168 -7.51 6.66 12.07
C HIS A 168 -8.93 6.74 12.62
N ILE A 169 -9.94 6.53 11.79
CA ILE A 169 -11.33 6.34 12.22
C ILE A 169 -11.74 4.91 11.90
N TYR A 170 -12.35 4.25 12.87
CA TYR A 170 -12.85 2.88 12.75
C TYR A 170 -14.37 2.87 12.85
N PHE A 171 -15.02 2.29 11.85
CA PHE A 171 -16.44 1.94 11.86
C PHE A 171 -16.59 0.42 11.84
N VAL A 172 -17.78 -0.05 12.13
CA VAL A 172 -18.13 -1.46 11.95
C VAL A 172 -19.18 -1.56 10.83
N ALA A 173 -18.78 -2.17 9.70
CA ALA A 173 -19.71 -2.53 8.63
C ALA A 173 -20.64 -3.65 9.07
N GLN A 174 -21.89 -3.66 8.60
CA GLN A 174 -22.82 -4.77 8.81
C GLN A 174 -22.40 -6.01 8.01
N ASP A 175 -21.88 -5.79 6.80
CA ASP A 175 -21.37 -6.82 5.89
C ASP A 175 -19.94 -6.49 5.48
N GLY A 176 -18.98 -7.32 5.91
CA GLY A 176 -17.57 -7.13 5.58
C GLY A 176 -17.31 -7.28 4.09
N SER A 177 -18.01 -8.15 3.38
CA SER A 177 -17.74 -8.42 1.96
C SER A 177 -17.95 -7.22 1.05
N ASP A 178 -18.74 -6.24 1.48
CA ASP A 178 -18.99 -5.00 0.71
C ASP A 178 -17.99 -3.88 0.97
N ILE A 179 -17.06 -4.02 1.93
CA ILE A 179 -16.07 -2.99 2.28
C ILE A 179 -15.23 -2.54 1.07
N PRO A 180 -14.71 -3.44 0.21
CA PRO A 180 -13.89 -3.01 -0.94
C PRO A 180 -14.66 -2.09 -1.88
N ARG A 181 -15.91 -2.43 -2.23
CA ARG A 181 -16.79 -1.61 -3.06
C ARG A 181 -17.09 -0.27 -2.39
N PHE A 182 -17.44 -0.32 -1.09
CA PHE A 182 -17.77 0.88 -0.31
C PHE A 182 -16.60 1.89 -0.29
N ILE A 183 -15.41 1.44 0.06
CA ILE A 183 -14.21 2.31 0.10
C ILE A 183 -13.89 2.89 -1.28
N GLU A 184 -13.97 2.08 -2.34
CA GLU A 184 -13.72 2.57 -3.70
C GLU A 184 -14.76 3.62 -4.12
N THR A 185 -16.02 3.39 -3.80
CA THR A 185 -17.11 4.33 -4.10
C THR A 185 -16.96 5.61 -3.30
N LEU A 186 -16.67 5.51 -1.99
CA LEU A 186 -16.44 6.67 -1.13
C LEU A 186 -15.27 7.51 -1.62
N PHE A 187 -14.14 6.87 -1.99
CA PHE A 187 -12.99 7.55 -2.56
C PHE A 187 -13.35 8.36 -3.81
N LYS A 188 -14.07 7.75 -4.76
CA LYS A 188 -14.50 8.43 -6.00
C LYS A 188 -15.45 9.59 -5.71
N LYS A 189 -16.39 9.40 -4.80
CA LYS A 189 -17.33 10.46 -4.40
C LYS A 189 -16.63 11.62 -3.70
N LEU A 190 -15.66 11.35 -2.82
CA LEU A 190 -14.83 12.39 -2.22
C LEU A 190 -14.05 13.18 -3.29
N VAL A 191 -13.55 12.53 -4.33
CA VAL A 191 -12.93 13.24 -5.46
C VAL A 191 -13.93 14.16 -6.17
N LEU A 192 -15.16 13.68 -6.42
CA LEU A 192 -16.22 14.47 -7.05
C LEU A 192 -16.65 15.68 -6.20
N GLU A 193 -16.63 15.54 -4.88
CA GLU A 193 -16.92 16.63 -3.92
C GLU A 193 -15.75 17.62 -3.76
N GLY A 194 -14.68 17.49 -4.57
CA GLY A 194 -13.56 18.43 -4.59
C GLY A 194 -12.44 18.12 -3.61
N PHE A 195 -12.46 16.98 -2.92
CA PHE A 195 -11.39 16.52 -2.03
C PHE A 195 -10.29 15.74 -2.74
N GLY A 196 -10.39 15.62 -4.08
CA GLY A 196 -9.36 14.97 -4.90
C GLY A 196 -8.21 15.92 -5.24
N HIS A 197 -6.99 15.41 -5.20
CA HIS A 197 -5.80 16.15 -5.65
C HIS A 197 -4.73 15.21 -6.22
N ILE A 198 -3.75 15.77 -6.94
CA ILE A 198 -2.61 15.00 -7.43
C ILE A 198 -1.38 15.30 -6.58
N LYS A 199 -0.86 14.26 -5.92
CA LYS A 199 0.48 14.26 -5.33
C LYS A 199 1.49 13.90 -6.42
N VAL A 200 2.45 14.78 -6.68
CA VAL A 200 3.54 14.50 -7.62
C VAL A 200 4.69 13.87 -6.84
N SER A 201 5.08 12.65 -7.19
CA SER A 201 6.23 11.96 -6.61
C SER A 201 7.56 12.60 -7.05
N ARG A 202 8.66 12.24 -6.37
CA ARG A 202 10.01 12.71 -6.76
C ARG A 202 10.39 12.26 -8.16
N SER A 203 9.94 11.09 -8.61
CA SER A 203 10.15 10.62 -9.98
C SER A 203 9.21 11.25 -11.00
N GLY A 204 8.33 12.19 -10.60
CA GLY A 204 7.40 12.88 -11.46
C GLY A 204 6.12 12.10 -11.78
N SER A 205 5.82 11.02 -11.06
CA SER A 205 4.54 10.30 -11.21
C SER A 205 3.40 11.08 -10.55
N GLN A 206 2.24 11.10 -11.21
CA GLN A 206 1.05 11.82 -10.77
C GLN A 206 0.09 10.85 -10.07
N LEU A 207 0.05 10.92 -8.74
CA LEU A 207 -0.69 10.01 -7.88
C LEU A 207 -1.97 10.68 -7.39
N LEU A 208 -3.13 10.12 -7.77
CA LEU A 208 -4.42 10.62 -7.28
C LEU A 208 -4.58 10.32 -5.79
N ARG A 209 -4.95 11.33 -5.02
CA ARG A 209 -5.19 11.29 -3.57
C ARG A 209 -6.52 11.93 -3.23
N THR A 210 -7.03 11.56 -2.06
CA THR A 210 -8.13 12.24 -1.38
C THR A 210 -7.85 12.27 0.11
N VAL A 211 -8.76 12.74 0.91
CA VAL A 211 -8.64 12.85 2.38
C VAL A 211 -8.57 11.50 3.10
N ILE A 212 -8.78 10.38 2.40
CA ILE A 212 -8.61 9.01 2.93
C ILE A 212 -7.67 8.20 2.04
N ASP A 213 -6.96 7.23 2.63
CA ASP A 213 -6.17 6.26 1.85
C ASP A 213 -7.09 5.22 1.19
N GLY A 214 -7.13 5.18 -0.15
CA GLY A 214 -7.93 4.20 -0.90
C GLY A 214 -7.42 2.76 -0.82
N ALA A 215 -6.20 2.53 -0.33
CA ALA A 215 -5.61 1.19 -0.22
C ALA A 215 -6.13 0.37 0.97
N ILE A 216 -6.85 0.99 1.91
CA ILE A 216 -7.43 0.35 3.10
C ILE A 216 -8.56 -0.65 2.79
N LYS A 217 -8.95 -0.80 1.54
CA LYS A 217 -9.98 -1.74 1.08
C LYS A 217 -9.57 -3.22 1.09
N SER A 218 -8.29 -3.51 1.29
CA SER A 218 -7.75 -4.87 1.24
C SER A 218 -7.80 -5.57 2.60
N PRO A 219 -8.43 -6.76 2.70
CA PRO A 219 -8.64 -7.45 3.98
C PRO A 219 -7.35 -7.91 4.66
N GLU A 220 -6.30 -8.23 3.88
CA GLU A 220 -4.99 -8.68 4.35
C GLU A 220 -4.04 -7.53 4.73
N ARG A 221 -4.45 -6.27 4.50
CA ARG A 221 -3.59 -5.12 4.81
C ARG A 221 -3.30 -5.03 6.30
N LEU A 222 -2.01 -4.80 6.63
CA LEU A 222 -1.60 -4.53 8.00
C LEU A 222 -2.05 -3.13 8.42
N ASP A 223 -2.69 -3.08 9.57
CA ASP A 223 -2.97 -1.85 10.29
C ASP A 223 -2.05 -1.80 11.53
N TYR A 224 -1.11 -0.88 11.51
CA TYR A 224 -0.06 -0.72 12.51
C TYR A 224 -0.58 0.11 13.69
N VAL A 225 -1.34 -0.54 14.56
CA VAL A 225 -2.05 0.11 15.69
C VAL A 225 -1.29 0.09 17.00
N ALA A 226 -0.28 -0.77 17.14
CA ALA A 226 0.54 -0.85 18.33
C ALA A 226 1.29 0.47 18.60
N PRO A 227 1.52 0.84 19.87
CA PRO A 227 2.22 2.07 20.21
C PRO A 227 3.58 2.18 19.52
N ALA A 228 3.96 3.41 19.12
CA ALA A 228 5.29 3.66 18.58
C ALA A 228 6.37 3.39 19.63
N VAL A 229 7.51 2.83 19.20
CA VAL A 229 8.71 2.74 20.02
C VAL A 229 9.46 4.07 19.91
N ILE A 230 9.70 4.72 21.05
CA ILE A 230 10.33 6.04 21.13
C ILE A 230 11.59 5.93 21.99
N SER A 231 12.74 6.42 21.49
CA SER A 231 13.98 6.45 22.26
C SER A 231 14.03 7.61 23.25
N ASP A 232 15.02 7.59 24.13
CA ASP A 232 15.35 8.73 24.99
C ASP A 232 15.55 10.00 24.15
N GLY A 233 15.19 11.16 24.73
CA GLY A 233 15.20 12.45 24.04
C GLY A 233 13.95 12.73 23.21
N LEU A 234 13.01 11.80 23.15
CA LEU A 234 11.72 11.95 22.49
C LEU A 234 10.57 11.69 23.45
N SER A 235 9.45 12.33 23.17
CA SER A 235 8.16 12.09 23.83
C SER A 235 7.05 12.05 22.79
N ARG A 236 5.86 11.64 23.19
CA ARG A 236 4.68 11.69 22.34
C ARG A 236 3.59 12.50 23.01
N GLN A 237 3.04 13.46 22.29
CA GLN A 237 1.88 14.22 22.74
C GLN A 237 0.69 13.28 22.97
N THR A 238 0.04 13.44 24.12
CA THR A 238 -1.23 12.74 24.37
C THR A 238 -2.33 13.40 23.55
N ILE A 239 -2.95 12.61 22.67
CA ILE A 239 -4.11 13.00 21.88
C ILE A 239 -5.23 12.04 22.26
N ASP A 240 -6.27 12.58 22.89
CA ASP A 240 -7.37 11.76 23.38
C ASP A 240 -8.16 11.15 22.22
N PRO A 241 -8.49 9.85 22.28
CA PRO A 241 -9.33 9.22 21.29
C PRO A 241 -10.76 9.73 21.38
N THR A 242 -11.46 9.68 20.26
CA THR A 242 -12.88 10.06 20.17
C THR A 242 -13.74 8.82 20.03
N LEU A 243 -14.81 8.75 20.80
CA LEU A 243 -15.82 7.69 20.72
C LEU A 243 -17.19 8.31 20.47
N ARG A 244 -17.87 7.82 19.44
CA ARG A 244 -19.27 8.11 19.18
C ARG A 244 -20.08 6.80 19.23
N PRO A 245 -21.03 6.66 20.14
CA PRO A 245 -21.92 5.49 20.16
C PRO A 245 -22.92 5.57 19.00
N GLY A 246 -23.40 4.40 18.55
CA GLY A 246 -24.34 4.31 17.43
C GLY A 246 -24.51 2.87 16.94
N GLY A 247 -25.10 2.74 15.76
CA GLY A 247 -25.25 1.46 15.06
C GLY A 247 -24.04 1.08 14.22
N MET A 248 -24.14 -0.08 13.55
CA MET A 248 -23.20 -0.47 12.49
C MET A 248 -23.49 0.30 11.20
N LEU A 249 -22.48 0.42 10.36
CA LEU A 249 -22.59 1.05 9.05
C LEU A 249 -23.19 0.07 8.03
N ASP A 250 -24.34 0.45 7.46
CA ASP A 250 -24.89 -0.22 6.28
C ASP A 250 -24.19 0.35 5.03
N THR A 251 -23.20 -0.36 4.51
CA THR A 251 -22.38 0.07 3.37
C THR A 251 -23.16 0.10 2.06
N VAL A 252 -24.22 -0.70 1.92
CA VAL A 252 -25.06 -0.80 0.70
C VAL A 252 -25.85 0.49 0.43
N VAL A 253 -26.06 1.31 1.46
CA VAL A 253 -26.72 2.62 1.31
C VAL A 253 -25.92 3.56 0.39
N LEU A 254 -24.58 3.50 0.45
CA LEU A 254 -23.71 4.22 -0.49
C LEU A 254 -23.76 3.51 -1.86
N LYS A 255 -24.54 4.04 -2.78
CA LYS A 255 -24.66 3.49 -4.13
C LYS A 255 -23.43 3.79 -4.97
N ASN A 256 -23.09 2.86 -5.87
CA ASN A 256 -22.05 3.07 -6.88
C ASN A 256 -22.34 4.35 -7.70
N LEU A 257 -21.30 4.90 -8.30
CA LEU A 257 -21.43 6.04 -9.18
C LEU A 257 -22.37 5.69 -10.35
N THR A 258 -23.19 6.66 -10.72
CA THR A 258 -23.96 6.60 -11.98
C THR A 258 -23.01 6.73 -13.18
N PRO A 259 -23.44 6.36 -14.39
CA PRO A 259 -22.62 6.58 -15.60
C PRO A 259 -22.23 8.06 -15.83
N GLU A 260 -23.05 9.00 -15.40
CA GLU A 260 -22.75 10.44 -15.42
C GLU A 260 -21.66 10.80 -14.41
N GLU A 261 -21.75 10.31 -13.19
CA GLU A 261 -20.75 10.53 -12.14
C GLU A 261 -19.41 9.89 -12.52
N GLU A 262 -19.39 8.67 -13.12
CA GLU A 262 -18.15 8.04 -13.60
C GLU A 262 -17.47 8.88 -14.69
N ARG A 263 -18.24 9.48 -15.62
CA ARG A 263 -17.68 10.40 -16.62
C ARG A 263 -17.12 11.66 -15.96
N SER A 264 -17.89 12.28 -15.07
CA SER A 264 -17.46 13.47 -14.34
C SER A 264 -16.19 13.20 -13.52
N TYR A 265 -16.12 12.04 -12.86
CA TYR A 265 -14.92 11.59 -12.15
C TYR A 265 -13.71 11.47 -13.09
N ALA A 266 -13.88 10.81 -14.24
CA ALA A 266 -12.80 10.64 -15.22
C ALA A 266 -12.29 11.99 -15.77
N ASP A 267 -13.21 12.91 -16.08
CA ASP A 267 -12.89 14.24 -16.57
C ASP A 267 -12.17 15.07 -15.49
N LEU A 268 -12.64 15.02 -14.24
CA LEU A 268 -12.00 15.71 -13.12
C LEU A 268 -10.59 15.18 -12.86
N VAL A 269 -10.40 13.87 -12.85
CA VAL A 269 -9.07 13.26 -12.70
C VAL A 269 -8.13 13.69 -13.83
N LYS A 270 -8.62 13.73 -15.06
CA LYS A 270 -7.86 14.22 -16.22
C LYS A 270 -7.47 15.69 -16.05
N GLN A 271 -8.39 16.52 -15.55
CA GLN A 271 -8.13 17.94 -15.27
C GLN A 271 -7.05 18.08 -14.19
N LEU A 272 -7.20 17.42 -13.04
CA LEU A 272 -6.23 17.44 -11.94
C LEU A 272 -4.82 17.02 -12.40
N LYS A 273 -4.73 15.99 -13.26
CA LYS A 273 -3.45 15.59 -13.86
C LYS A 273 -2.91 16.65 -14.83
N SER A 274 -3.79 17.29 -15.59
CA SER A 274 -3.40 18.40 -16.49
C SER A 274 -2.81 19.58 -15.72
N ASP A 275 -3.44 19.97 -14.60
CA ASP A 275 -3.03 21.11 -13.77
C ASP A 275 -1.65 20.89 -13.10
N THR A 276 -1.28 19.65 -12.88
CA THR A 276 0.02 19.29 -12.27
C THR A 276 1.08 18.83 -13.26
N LYS A 277 0.78 18.84 -14.56
CA LYS A 277 1.65 18.31 -15.63
C LYS A 277 3.03 18.96 -15.67
N GLU A 278 3.09 20.29 -15.58
CA GLU A 278 4.35 21.03 -15.60
C GLU A 278 5.22 20.72 -14.38
N LYS A 279 4.59 20.67 -13.19
CA LYS A 279 5.27 20.26 -11.94
C LYS A 279 5.80 18.83 -12.05
N ALA A 280 5.01 17.92 -12.58
CA ALA A 280 5.39 16.53 -12.78
C ALA A 280 6.58 16.40 -13.75
N ALA A 281 6.54 17.13 -14.86
CA ALA A 281 7.65 17.19 -15.83
C ALA A 281 8.94 17.76 -15.22
N THR A 282 8.84 18.81 -14.42
CA THR A 282 9.99 19.40 -13.71
C THR A 282 10.62 18.39 -12.76
N PHE A 283 9.83 17.72 -11.92
CA PHE A 283 10.33 16.70 -10.99
C PHE A 283 10.91 15.49 -11.74
N ARG A 284 10.27 15.05 -12.82
CA ARG A 284 10.77 13.99 -13.70
C ARG A 284 12.14 14.33 -14.26
N ASN A 285 12.31 15.53 -14.79
CA ASN A 285 13.58 15.96 -15.36
C ASN A 285 14.70 16.04 -14.30
N GLN A 286 14.40 16.59 -13.12
CA GLN A 286 15.36 16.64 -12.00
C GLN A 286 15.77 15.23 -11.54
N TYR A 287 14.81 14.33 -11.39
CA TYR A 287 15.06 12.93 -11.04
C TYR A 287 15.94 12.24 -12.08
N VAL A 288 15.64 12.42 -13.37
CA VAL A 288 16.42 11.84 -14.48
C VAL A 288 17.84 12.40 -14.52
N GLU A 289 18.03 13.70 -14.27
CA GLU A 289 19.37 14.31 -14.20
C GLU A 289 20.23 13.64 -13.12
N ILE A 290 19.70 13.50 -11.92
CA ILE A 290 20.43 12.95 -10.78
C ILE A 290 20.67 11.44 -10.97
N LYS A 291 19.60 10.68 -11.20
CA LYS A 291 19.65 9.21 -11.23
C LYS A 291 20.38 8.67 -12.46
N SER A 292 20.38 9.35 -13.60
CA SER A 292 21.16 8.92 -14.77
C SER A 292 22.66 8.90 -14.48
N ILE A 293 23.15 9.84 -13.67
CA ILE A 293 24.56 9.89 -13.24
C ILE A 293 24.85 8.79 -12.23
N GLU A 294 23.99 8.64 -11.21
CA GLU A 294 24.16 7.63 -10.15
C GLU A 294 24.15 6.19 -10.71
N LEU A 295 23.29 5.93 -11.69
CA LEU A 295 23.10 4.60 -12.28
C LEU A 295 23.95 4.33 -13.51
N GLY A 296 24.64 5.36 -14.06
CA GLY A 296 25.47 5.22 -15.27
C GLY A 296 24.67 4.91 -16.54
N ILE A 297 23.36 5.23 -16.60
CA ILE A 297 22.49 5.02 -17.76
C ILE A 297 22.15 6.34 -18.45
N SER A 298 21.86 6.30 -19.76
CA SER A 298 21.51 7.52 -20.49
C SER A 298 20.18 8.10 -20.02
N LYS A 299 20.06 9.45 -19.97
CA LYS A 299 18.81 10.15 -19.61
C LYS A 299 17.63 9.68 -20.47
N LYS A 300 17.84 9.47 -21.78
CA LYS A 300 16.82 8.96 -22.68
C LYS A 300 16.31 7.60 -22.26
N ARG A 301 17.23 6.67 -21.90
CA ARG A 301 16.85 5.33 -21.45
C ARG A 301 16.11 5.38 -20.11
N LEU A 302 16.61 6.14 -19.14
CA LEU A 302 15.91 6.29 -17.85
C LEU A 302 14.51 6.87 -18.01
N MET A 303 14.33 7.84 -18.92
CA MET A 303 13.01 8.38 -19.22
C MET A 303 12.05 7.30 -19.75
N GLN A 304 12.49 6.46 -20.69
CA GLN A 304 11.69 5.35 -21.22
C GLN A 304 11.30 4.35 -20.13
N VAL A 305 12.26 4.02 -19.25
CA VAL A 305 12.02 3.10 -18.12
C VAL A 305 10.96 3.66 -17.16
N LEU A 306 11.04 4.95 -16.83
CA LEU A 306 10.03 5.60 -15.96
C LEU A 306 8.65 5.68 -16.63
N GLU A 307 8.58 5.90 -17.93
CA GLU A 307 7.32 5.86 -18.70
C GLU A 307 6.71 4.46 -18.71
N SER A 308 7.52 3.41 -18.78
CA SER A 308 7.06 2.02 -18.65
C SER A 308 6.57 1.74 -17.24
N ALA A 309 7.28 2.23 -16.21
CA ALA A 309 6.88 2.09 -14.81
C ALA A 309 5.52 2.78 -14.52
N ASP A 310 5.28 3.95 -15.09
CA ASP A 310 3.97 4.64 -14.99
C ASP A 310 2.80 3.80 -15.55
N ARG A 311 3.10 2.81 -16.41
CA ARG A 311 2.16 1.82 -16.94
C ARG A 311 2.16 0.49 -16.17
N SER A 312 2.71 0.48 -14.97
CA SER A 312 2.83 -0.71 -14.10
C SER A 312 3.72 -1.83 -14.67
N VAL A 313 4.69 -1.48 -15.52
CA VAL A 313 5.70 -2.40 -16.06
C VAL A 313 7.08 -1.93 -15.66
N LEU A 314 7.89 -2.81 -15.04
CA LEU A 314 9.29 -2.56 -14.73
C LEU A 314 10.15 -3.41 -15.67
N GLU A 315 10.85 -2.74 -16.57
CA GLU A 315 11.70 -3.40 -17.57
C GLU A 315 13.02 -3.89 -16.96
N TYR A 316 13.68 -4.79 -17.63
CA TYR A 316 14.86 -5.54 -17.21
C TYR A 316 16.00 -4.68 -16.62
N ASP A 317 16.15 -3.45 -17.06
CA ASP A 317 17.18 -2.50 -16.60
C ASP A 317 16.67 -1.49 -15.56
N PHE A 318 15.44 -1.67 -15.07
CA PHE A 318 14.92 -0.84 -13.99
C PHE A 318 15.67 -1.15 -12.70
N VAL A 319 16.05 -0.10 -11.98
CA VAL A 319 16.77 -0.20 -10.72
C VAL A 319 15.80 -0.16 -9.55
N LEU A 320 15.81 -1.20 -8.77
CA LEU A 320 15.07 -1.34 -7.53
C LEU A 320 15.99 -0.96 -6.37
N THR A 321 15.44 -0.22 -5.40
CA THR A 321 16.18 0.15 -4.18
C THR A 321 15.71 -0.74 -3.02
N LEU A 322 16.63 -1.46 -2.41
CA LEU A 322 16.38 -2.31 -1.24
C LEU A 322 16.28 -1.46 0.04
N ASN A 323 15.85 -2.08 1.13
CA ASN A 323 15.63 -1.39 2.41
C ASN A 323 16.92 -0.81 3.04
N ASP A 324 18.07 -1.41 2.76
CA ASP A 324 19.40 -0.98 3.19
C ASP A 324 20.05 0.08 2.27
N ASN A 325 19.29 0.60 1.31
CA ASN A 325 19.73 1.52 0.25
C ASN A 325 20.65 0.92 -0.82
N SER A 326 20.94 -0.38 -0.77
CA SER A 326 21.57 -1.06 -1.90
C SER A 326 20.59 -1.15 -3.08
N THR A 327 21.11 -1.38 -4.27
CA THR A 327 20.30 -1.44 -5.49
C THR A 327 20.47 -2.77 -6.21
N VAL A 328 19.41 -3.19 -6.90
CA VAL A 328 19.38 -4.38 -7.76
C VAL A 328 18.62 -4.05 -9.04
N ILE A 329 19.02 -4.59 -10.18
CA ILE A 329 18.28 -4.44 -11.43
C ILE A 329 17.24 -5.55 -11.59
N VAL A 330 16.16 -5.25 -12.28
CA VAL A 330 15.07 -6.21 -12.54
C VAL A 330 15.60 -7.48 -13.22
N ASP A 331 16.57 -7.39 -14.12
CA ASP A 331 17.16 -8.54 -14.80
C ASP A 331 17.83 -9.56 -13.85
N GLU A 332 18.41 -9.08 -12.75
CA GLU A 332 18.97 -9.95 -11.70
C GLU A 332 17.87 -10.67 -10.93
N VAL A 333 16.78 -9.96 -10.61
CA VAL A 333 15.60 -10.53 -9.97
C VAL A 333 14.95 -11.58 -10.91
N TRP A 334 14.83 -11.23 -12.19
CA TRP A 334 14.27 -12.10 -13.22
C TRP A 334 15.08 -13.38 -13.42
N SER A 335 16.40 -13.29 -13.38
CA SER A 335 17.31 -14.41 -13.58
C SER A 335 17.31 -15.41 -12.41
N ASN A 336 17.02 -14.94 -11.19
CA ASN A 336 17.04 -15.77 -9.98
C ASN A 336 15.81 -15.53 -9.09
N PRO A 337 14.58 -15.71 -9.58
CA PRO A 337 13.37 -15.23 -8.93
C PRO A 337 13.16 -15.81 -7.52
N ARG A 338 13.51 -17.08 -7.30
CA ARG A 338 13.32 -17.73 -5.99
C ARG A 338 14.11 -17.07 -4.85
N ASN A 339 15.25 -16.44 -5.16
CA ASN A 339 16.06 -15.74 -4.16
C ASN A 339 15.41 -14.43 -3.71
N TRP A 340 14.49 -13.91 -4.51
CA TRP A 340 13.88 -12.61 -4.31
C TRP A 340 12.43 -12.67 -3.82
N ASP A 341 11.82 -13.86 -3.82
CA ASP A 341 10.42 -13.99 -3.39
C ASP A 341 10.25 -13.64 -1.92
N GLY A 342 9.30 -12.73 -1.64
CA GLY A 342 9.06 -12.18 -0.31
C GLY A 342 10.07 -11.12 0.13
N VAL A 343 11.04 -10.75 -0.69
CA VAL A 343 11.99 -9.68 -0.37
C VAL A 343 11.27 -8.34 -0.39
N SER A 344 11.40 -7.63 0.71
CA SER A 344 10.85 -6.29 0.89
C SER A 344 11.83 -5.24 0.37
N LEU A 345 11.30 -4.21 -0.27
CA LEU A 345 12.07 -3.11 -0.86
C LEU A 345 11.33 -1.78 -0.70
N ARG A 346 11.99 -0.71 -1.12
CA ARG A 346 11.38 0.63 -1.20
C ARG A 346 10.42 0.70 -2.38
N ASP A 347 9.54 1.70 -2.38
CA ASP A 347 8.64 1.88 -3.54
C ASP A 347 9.45 2.10 -4.82
N PRO A 348 9.14 1.38 -5.92
CA PRO A 348 9.90 1.52 -7.17
C PRO A 348 9.89 2.93 -7.76
N LEU A 349 8.81 3.68 -7.63
CA LEU A 349 8.69 5.03 -8.19
C LEU A 349 8.97 6.15 -7.19
N ASP A 350 8.97 5.83 -5.88
CA ASP A 350 9.27 6.80 -4.82
C ASP A 350 10.12 6.14 -3.70
N PRO A 351 11.38 5.75 -4.00
CA PRO A 351 12.22 5.04 -3.05
C PRO A 351 12.56 5.86 -1.80
N ASP A 352 12.37 7.17 -1.85
CA ASP A 352 12.61 8.07 -0.72
C ASP A 352 11.40 8.18 0.23
N ASP A 353 10.22 7.59 -0.13
CA ASP A 353 9.04 7.53 0.76
C ASP A 353 9.24 6.55 1.95
N GLY A 354 10.37 5.85 2.00
CA GLY A 354 10.77 5.01 3.13
C GLY A 354 11.02 3.56 2.76
N SER A 355 11.46 2.78 3.76
CA SER A 355 11.71 1.34 3.61
C SER A 355 10.42 0.52 3.67
N SER A 356 10.47 -0.73 3.19
CA SER A 356 9.37 -1.71 3.29
C SER A 356 8.06 -1.25 2.65
N LYS A 357 8.17 -0.47 1.58
CA LYS A 357 7.02 0.05 0.83
C LYS A 357 6.54 -0.86 -0.29
N ALA A 358 7.33 -1.85 -0.66
CA ALA A 358 6.99 -2.83 -1.68
C ALA A 358 7.57 -4.21 -1.35
N MET A 359 7.07 -5.23 -2.04
CA MET A 359 7.54 -6.61 -1.89
C MET A 359 7.54 -7.33 -3.24
N ILE A 360 8.59 -8.09 -3.50
CA ILE A 360 8.67 -8.97 -4.67
C ILE A 360 7.85 -10.23 -4.41
N ILE A 361 7.02 -10.60 -5.37
CA ILE A 361 6.16 -11.77 -5.34
C ILE A 361 6.47 -12.61 -6.57
N VAL A 362 6.81 -13.87 -6.37
CA VAL A 362 7.01 -14.84 -7.45
C VAL A 362 5.82 -15.78 -7.48
N GLY A 363 5.05 -15.72 -8.56
CA GLY A 363 3.90 -16.62 -8.75
C GLY A 363 4.33 -18.03 -9.15
N ASP A 364 3.42 -18.99 -9.04
CA ASP A 364 3.64 -20.40 -9.45
C ASP A 364 3.90 -20.53 -10.97
N ASP A 365 3.39 -19.57 -11.74
CA ASP A 365 3.58 -19.42 -13.19
C ASP A 365 4.92 -18.76 -13.58
N HIS A 366 5.83 -18.53 -12.62
CA HIS A 366 7.06 -17.76 -12.78
C HIS A 366 6.84 -16.29 -13.16
N ASN A 367 5.62 -15.78 -13.00
CA ASN A 367 5.29 -14.38 -13.18
C ASN A 367 5.78 -13.57 -11.97
N ILE A 368 6.78 -12.72 -12.20
CA ILE A 368 7.40 -11.95 -11.13
C ILE A 368 6.74 -10.57 -11.08
N ARG A 369 6.26 -10.22 -9.89
CA ARG A 369 5.57 -8.96 -9.63
C ARG A 369 6.17 -8.25 -8.44
N ILE A 370 6.01 -6.94 -8.39
CA ILE A 370 6.26 -6.16 -7.18
C ILE A 370 4.94 -5.54 -6.75
N ASN A 371 4.49 -5.91 -5.55
CA ASN A 371 3.37 -5.27 -4.92
C ASN A 371 3.87 -4.08 -4.11
N SER A 372 3.58 -2.87 -4.58
CA SER A 372 3.82 -1.65 -3.81
C SER A 372 2.64 -1.39 -2.88
N PHE A 373 2.93 -1.15 -1.61
CA PHE A 373 1.95 -0.76 -0.59
C PHE A 373 1.81 0.77 -0.50
N ALA A 374 2.71 1.49 -1.16
CA ALA A 374 2.64 2.94 -1.25
C ALA A 374 1.52 3.37 -2.22
N HIS A 375 1.03 4.58 -2.02
CA HIS A 375 0.26 5.30 -3.01
C HIS A 375 -1.05 4.61 -3.48
N GLY A 376 -1.71 3.88 -2.61
CA GLY A 376 -2.99 3.23 -2.93
C GLY A 376 -2.85 1.79 -3.43
N GLY A 377 -1.62 1.25 -3.44
CA GLY A 377 -1.32 -0.11 -3.86
C GLY A 377 -1.18 -0.23 -5.39
N TYR A 378 0.04 -0.50 -5.85
CA TYR A 378 0.34 -0.76 -7.25
C TYR A 378 0.95 -2.14 -7.41
N LEU A 379 0.53 -2.86 -8.44
CA LEU A 379 1.13 -4.11 -8.82
C LEU A 379 1.96 -3.90 -10.09
N TYR A 380 3.28 -3.97 -9.96
CA TYR A 380 4.18 -3.89 -11.10
C TYR A 380 4.52 -5.28 -11.61
N ARG A 381 4.42 -5.47 -12.91
CA ARG A 381 4.92 -6.67 -13.59
C ARG A 381 6.38 -6.45 -13.98
N LEU A 382 7.26 -7.40 -13.67
CA LEU A 382 8.63 -7.40 -14.14
C LEU A 382 8.71 -8.02 -15.54
N THR A 383 9.61 -7.51 -16.38
CA THR A 383 9.92 -8.10 -17.69
C THR A 383 11.41 -8.34 -17.79
N GLY A 384 11.78 -9.54 -18.26
CA GLY A 384 13.16 -9.91 -18.50
C GLY A 384 13.77 -9.20 -19.71
N LYS A 385 15.07 -9.36 -19.87
CA LYS A 385 15.81 -8.82 -21.01
C LYS A 385 15.26 -9.38 -22.32
N PRO A 386 15.01 -8.54 -23.34
CA PRO A 386 14.61 -9.03 -24.65
C PRO A 386 15.66 -10.00 -25.20
N ILE A 387 15.21 -11.09 -25.81
CA ILE A 387 16.13 -12.04 -26.44
C ILE A 387 16.67 -11.39 -27.71
N GLU A 388 17.97 -11.07 -27.71
CA GLU A 388 18.65 -10.63 -28.93
C GLU A 388 18.82 -11.82 -29.89
N LEU A 389 17.87 -11.98 -30.80
CA LEU A 389 17.87 -13.07 -31.77
C LEU A 389 18.84 -12.83 -32.92
N TYR A 390 19.26 -11.59 -33.18
CA TYR A 390 19.93 -11.22 -34.43
C TYR A 390 21.44 -11.42 -34.46
N SER A 391 22.13 -11.50 -33.34
CA SER A 391 23.59 -11.63 -33.35
C SER A 391 24.11 -13.07 -33.51
N SER A 392 23.27 -14.05 -33.16
CA SER A 392 23.67 -15.47 -33.24
C SER A 392 23.37 -16.14 -34.59
N ILE A 393 22.45 -15.61 -35.37
CA ILE A 393 22.03 -16.23 -36.66
C ILE A 393 23.06 -16.02 -37.79
N GLN A 394 23.89 -14.99 -37.72
CA GLN A 394 24.87 -14.70 -38.79
C GLN A 394 26.07 -15.68 -38.90
N HIS A 395 26.25 -16.58 -37.92
CA HIS A 395 27.37 -17.51 -37.85
C HIS A 395 26.99 -18.97 -37.56
N THR A 396 25.72 -19.33 -37.66
CA THR A 396 25.20 -20.65 -37.26
C THR A 396 24.89 -21.50 -38.52
N SER A 397 25.17 -22.82 -38.46
CA SER A 397 24.74 -23.75 -39.48
C SER A 397 23.22 -23.84 -39.54
N LEU A 398 22.64 -24.31 -40.67
CA LEU A 398 21.19 -24.45 -40.84
C LEU A 398 20.56 -25.29 -39.71
N ASP A 399 21.22 -26.38 -39.30
CA ASP A 399 20.73 -27.29 -38.25
C ASP A 399 20.71 -26.64 -36.87
N ASP A 400 21.71 -25.81 -36.57
CA ASP A 400 21.75 -25.06 -35.32
C ASP A 400 20.74 -23.89 -35.31
N ALA A 401 20.45 -23.32 -36.49
CA ALA A 401 19.42 -22.29 -36.66
C ALA A 401 18.00 -22.84 -36.46
N GLU A 402 17.73 -24.08 -36.96
CA GLU A 402 16.44 -24.76 -36.72
C GLU A 402 16.24 -25.07 -35.25
N LYS A 403 17.26 -25.53 -34.56
CA LYS A 403 17.20 -25.81 -33.12
C LYS A 403 17.01 -24.53 -32.28
N LEU A 404 17.67 -23.45 -32.64
CA LEU A 404 17.47 -22.14 -32.04
C LEU A 404 16.06 -21.59 -32.27
N LEU A 405 15.49 -21.83 -33.46
CA LEU A 405 14.09 -21.48 -33.78
C LEU A 405 13.08 -22.35 -33.00
N GLU A 406 13.35 -23.65 -32.81
CA GLU A 406 12.50 -24.50 -31.97
C GLU A 406 12.53 -24.09 -30.49
N ASP A 407 13.71 -23.79 -29.96
CA ASP A 407 13.85 -23.33 -28.57
C ASP A 407 13.23 -21.93 -28.36
N PHE A 408 13.32 -21.08 -29.37
CA PHE A 408 12.68 -19.77 -29.40
C PHE A 408 11.15 -19.88 -29.48
N ASN A 409 10.62 -20.74 -30.39
CA ASN A 409 9.18 -20.97 -30.49
C ASN A 409 8.61 -21.56 -29.18
N LYS A 410 9.32 -22.48 -28.53
CA LYS A 410 8.94 -23.03 -27.23
C LYS A 410 8.90 -21.91 -26.16
N LYS A 411 9.85 -20.98 -26.19
CA LYS A 411 9.93 -19.89 -25.25
C LYS A 411 8.86 -18.82 -25.53
N ILE A 412 8.58 -18.47 -26.79
CA ILE A 412 7.48 -17.61 -27.20
C ILE A 412 6.12 -18.20 -26.81
N ILE A 413 5.93 -19.51 -27.05
CA ILE A 413 4.67 -20.18 -26.63
C ILE A 413 4.50 -20.10 -25.11
N CYS A 414 5.56 -20.35 -24.32
CA CYS A 414 5.53 -20.15 -22.89
C CYS A 414 5.26 -18.70 -22.49
N ASP A 415 5.78 -17.72 -23.22
CA ASP A 415 5.58 -16.30 -22.93
C ASP A 415 4.21 -15.81 -23.42
N LEU A 416 3.66 -16.37 -24.52
CA LEU A 416 2.31 -16.09 -25.01
C LEU A 416 1.24 -16.76 -24.14
N ASP A 417 1.42 -18.02 -23.73
CA ASP A 417 0.55 -18.69 -22.76
C ASP A 417 0.49 -17.90 -21.41
N ARG A 418 1.58 -17.22 -21.05
CA ARG A 418 1.63 -16.31 -19.92
C ARG A 418 0.89 -14.97 -20.14
N MET A 419 0.72 -14.56 -21.41
CA MET A 419 0.01 -13.31 -21.75
C MET A 419 -1.50 -13.52 -21.85
N ASP A 420 -1.97 -14.68 -22.34
CA ASP A 420 -3.39 -14.96 -22.52
C ASP A 420 -4.14 -15.25 -21.20
N GLU A 421 -3.43 -15.62 -20.13
CA GLU A 421 -4.05 -15.78 -18.79
C GLU A 421 -4.26 -14.46 -18.04
N VAL A 422 -3.76 -13.35 -18.54
CA VAL A 422 -3.84 -12.03 -17.86
C VAL A 422 -5.05 -11.20 -18.32
N ASP A 423 -5.68 -11.54 -19.44
CA ASP A 423 -6.83 -10.78 -19.99
C ASP A 423 -8.21 -11.28 -19.49
N ILE A 424 -8.25 -12.24 -18.53
CA ILE A 424 -9.52 -12.74 -17.95
C ILE A 424 -9.46 -12.77 -16.43
N LEU A 425 -9.26 -11.60 -15.81
CA LEU A 425 -9.63 -11.40 -14.38
C LEU A 425 -9.85 -9.91 -14.09
#